data_4b17a0b981e67854c9383e0cc5eed763
#
_entry.id   4b17a0b981e67854c9383e0cc5eed763
#
_cell.length_a   1.000
_cell.length_b   1.000
_cell.length_c   1.000
_cell.angle_alpha   90.00
_cell.angle_beta   90.00
_cell.angle_gamma   90.00
#
_symmetry.space_group_name_H-M   'P 1'
#
loop_
_entity.id
_entity.type
_entity.pdbx_description
1 polymer ?
#
loop_
_entity_poly.entity_id
_entity_poly.type
_entity_poly.pdbx_seq_one_letter_code
_entity_poly.pdbx_strand_id
1 'polypeptide(L)'
;EDPYPIGNSHFVHVPYNTFSCSDGFIVIAVITDNFWHNLKEVIDCPEFGDEKFDTQPGRWKEKDLIEKKVNEALITNTCKYWLDKLEAKRIPCGPVNTFSQVLSDEQVLHRNMVVDLPHPNGKSTKGPGNPIKLSRGSDTVFTPAPTLGEHTDEVMMELLNMTAGELADLKRQEVIS
;
A
#
# COMPACT_ATOMS: atom_id res chain seq x y z
N GLU A 1 16.98 20.27 15.10
CA GLU A 1 17.70 19.31 14.23
C GLU A 1 16.92 19.12 12.94
N ASP A 2 17.63 19.03 11.83
CA ASP A 2 17.00 18.72 10.55
C ASP A 2 16.53 17.26 10.53
N PRO A 3 15.34 16.96 9.96
CA PRO A 3 14.86 15.60 9.83
C PRO A 3 15.76 14.81 8.87
N TYR A 4 16.03 13.57 9.20
CA TYR A 4 16.81 12.64 8.39
C TYR A 4 16.02 11.36 8.11
N PRO A 5 16.32 10.62 7.03
CA PRO A 5 15.66 9.36 6.72
C PRO A 5 15.90 8.32 7.81
N ILE A 6 14.82 7.71 8.32
CA ILE A 6 14.88 6.67 9.37
C ILE A 6 14.31 5.31 8.90
N GLY A 7 14.18 5.13 7.58
CA GLY A 7 13.59 3.93 7.00
C GLY A 7 12.09 3.80 7.32
N ASN A 8 11.65 2.62 7.74
CA ASN A 8 10.25 2.34 8.08
C ASN A 8 9.89 2.68 9.53
N SER A 9 10.86 3.15 10.32
CA SER A 9 10.64 3.51 11.73
C SER A 9 9.87 4.81 11.87
N HIS A 10 9.29 5.03 13.05
CA HIS A 10 8.65 6.30 13.40
C HIS A 10 9.58 7.18 14.24
N PHE A 11 9.48 8.50 14.12
CA PHE A 11 10.33 9.47 14.85
C PHE A 11 10.07 9.53 16.37
N VAL A 12 8.92 9.04 16.83
CA VAL A 12 8.53 9.13 18.24
C VAL A 12 8.17 7.76 18.81
N HIS A 13 7.38 6.96 18.05
CA HIS A 13 6.77 5.74 18.57
C HIS A 13 7.69 4.52 18.41
N VAL A 14 7.81 3.71 19.48
CA VAL A 14 8.62 2.49 19.53
C VAL A 14 7.88 1.39 20.29
N PRO A 15 7.83 0.15 19.72
CA PRO A 15 8.19 -0.20 18.34
C PRO A 15 7.15 0.30 17.33
N TYR A 16 7.63 0.85 16.23
CA TYR A 16 6.84 1.20 15.05
C TYR A 16 7.70 0.94 13.83
N ASN A 17 7.58 -0.23 13.22
CA ASN A 17 8.46 -0.65 12.12
C ASN A 17 7.87 -1.86 11.38
N THR A 18 8.59 -2.29 10.34
CA THR A 18 8.40 -3.58 9.68
C THR A 18 9.30 -4.61 10.33
N PHE A 19 8.75 -5.78 10.64
CA PHE A 19 9.44 -6.87 11.33
C PHE A 19 9.35 -8.16 10.52
N SER A 20 10.41 -8.99 10.61
CA SER A 20 10.49 -10.27 9.91
C SER A 20 9.76 -11.37 10.68
N CYS A 21 9.00 -12.18 9.96
CA CYS A 21 8.47 -13.46 10.41
C CYS A 21 9.17 -14.60 9.65
N SER A 22 8.86 -15.85 9.98
CA SER A 22 9.48 -17.01 9.31
C SER A 22 9.12 -17.11 7.81
N ASP A 23 8.01 -16.51 7.38
CA ASP A 23 7.46 -16.62 6.02
C ASP A 23 7.19 -15.27 5.34
N GLY A 24 7.59 -14.15 5.95
CA GLY A 24 7.36 -12.82 5.38
C GLY A 24 7.61 -11.70 6.37
N PHE A 25 6.86 -10.61 6.23
CA PHE A 25 6.99 -9.41 7.05
C PHE A 25 5.63 -8.93 7.52
N ILE A 26 5.61 -8.35 8.73
CA ILE A 26 4.45 -7.62 9.27
C ILE A 26 4.87 -6.23 9.73
N VAL A 27 3.93 -5.30 9.72
CA VAL A 27 4.08 -3.99 10.36
C VAL A 27 3.44 -4.04 11.73
N ILE A 28 4.09 -3.47 12.74
CA ILE A 28 3.53 -3.25 14.08
C ILE A 28 3.68 -1.77 14.42
N ALA A 29 2.64 -1.16 15.02
CA ALA A 29 2.61 0.24 15.40
C ALA A 29 2.15 0.43 16.85
N VAL A 30 3.10 0.49 17.77
CA VAL A 30 2.84 0.76 19.20
C VAL A 30 2.84 2.26 19.44
N ILE A 31 1.67 2.89 19.27
CA ILE A 31 1.51 4.34 19.38
C ILE A 31 1.08 4.83 20.76
N THR A 32 0.70 3.92 21.67
CA THR A 32 0.33 4.23 23.05
C THR A 32 0.99 3.26 24.03
N ASP A 33 1.09 3.65 25.30
CA ASP A 33 1.64 2.79 26.33
C ASP A 33 0.75 1.56 26.59
N ASN A 34 -0.57 1.68 26.38
CA ASN A 34 -1.48 0.53 26.46
C ASN A 34 -1.16 -0.55 25.40
N PHE A 35 -0.82 -0.16 24.16
CA PHE A 35 -0.39 -1.11 23.14
C PHE A 35 0.96 -1.73 23.49
N TRP A 36 1.85 -1.02 24.18
CA TRP A 36 3.07 -1.58 24.70
C TRP A 36 2.80 -2.68 25.74
N HIS A 37 1.93 -2.42 26.71
CA HIS A 37 1.55 -3.43 27.71
C HIS A 37 0.94 -4.66 27.05
N ASN A 38 0.07 -4.48 26.06
CA ASN A 38 -0.50 -5.60 25.32
C ASN A 38 0.58 -6.36 24.51
N LEU A 39 1.56 -5.67 23.93
CA LEU A 39 2.66 -6.30 23.19
C LEU A 39 3.52 -7.17 24.12
N LYS A 40 3.82 -6.73 25.36
CA LYS A 40 4.54 -7.51 26.37
C LYS A 40 3.84 -8.85 26.69
N GLU A 41 2.50 -8.89 26.61
CA GLU A 41 1.75 -10.14 26.82
C GLU A 41 1.79 -11.08 25.61
N VAL A 42 2.01 -10.55 24.41
CA VAL A 42 2.09 -11.33 23.16
C VAL A 42 3.51 -11.86 22.93
N ILE A 43 4.50 -11.01 23.21
CA ILE A 43 5.92 -11.34 23.04
C ILE A 43 6.51 -11.64 24.42
N ASP A 44 6.78 -12.92 24.66
CA ASP A 44 7.43 -13.36 25.91
C ASP A 44 8.93 -12.98 25.86
N CYS A 45 9.23 -11.77 26.35
CA CYS A 45 10.57 -11.23 26.43
C CYS A 45 10.80 -10.68 27.84
N PRO A 46 11.57 -11.38 28.70
CA PRO A 46 11.79 -10.96 30.08
C PRO A 46 12.37 -9.54 30.21
N GLU A 47 13.20 -9.12 29.25
CA GLU A 47 13.80 -7.79 29.24
C GLU A 47 12.75 -6.67 29.16
N PHE A 48 11.59 -6.94 28.57
CA PHE A 48 10.48 -5.96 28.48
C PHE A 48 9.78 -5.70 29.80
N GLY A 49 10.10 -6.45 30.86
CA GLY A 49 9.62 -6.21 32.21
C GLY A 49 10.25 -5.02 32.94
N ASP A 50 11.31 -4.42 32.41
CA ASP A 50 11.95 -3.23 32.97
C ASP A 50 11.02 -2.00 32.85
N GLU A 51 10.72 -1.34 33.98
CA GLU A 51 9.83 -0.18 34.06
C GLU A 51 10.26 0.99 33.15
N LYS A 52 11.55 1.07 32.79
CA LYS A 52 12.04 2.10 31.86
C LYS A 52 11.32 2.06 30.51
N PHE A 53 10.81 0.88 30.09
CA PHE A 53 10.08 0.70 28.83
C PHE A 53 8.59 1.06 28.91
N ASP A 54 8.03 1.29 30.09
CA ASP A 54 6.60 1.57 30.23
C ASP A 54 6.21 2.96 29.72
N THR A 55 7.19 3.81 29.44
CA THR A 55 6.97 5.12 28.84
C THR A 55 7.56 5.24 27.44
N GLN A 56 6.91 6.01 26.58
CA GLN A 56 7.39 6.25 25.21
C GLN A 56 8.82 6.81 25.16
N PRO A 57 9.24 7.83 25.98
CA PRO A 57 10.62 8.31 26.00
C PRO A 57 11.63 7.24 26.42
N GLY A 58 11.26 6.34 27.32
CA GLY A 58 12.10 5.23 27.74
C GLY A 58 12.34 4.23 26.61
N ARG A 59 11.27 3.85 25.90
CA ARG A 59 11.37 2.99 24.72
C ARG A 59 12.19 3.62 23.61
N TRP A 60 12.04 4.91 23.39
CA TRP A 60 12.81 5.63 22.35
C TRP A 60 14.31 5.55 22.58
N LYS A 61 14.78 5.68 23.82
CA LYS A 61 16.19 5.58 24.17
C LYS A 61 16.79 4.21 23.88
N GLU A 62 15.98 3.18 23.92
CA GLU A 62 16.38 1.79 23.75
C GLU A 62 15.77 1.16 22.48
N LYS A 63 15.46 2.00 21.48
CA LYS A 63 14.78 1.61 20.26
C LYS A 63 15.41 0.37 19.60
N ASP A 64 16.72 0.41 19.38
CA ASP A 64 17.42 -0.66 18.66
C ASP A 64 17.34 -1.99 19.41
N LEU A 65 17.43 -1.96 20.75
CA LEU A 65 17.27 -3.14 21.58
C LEU A 65 15.83 -3.70 21.46
N ILE A 66 14.82 -2.85 21.57
CA ILE A 66 13.42 -3.26 21.50
C ILE A 66 13.11 -3.87 20.13
N GLU A 67 13.46 -3.17 19.03
CA GLU A 67 13.20 -3.65 17.68
C GLU A 67 13.95 -4.96 17.38
N LYS A 68 15.17 -5.10 17.85
CA LYS A 68 15.92 -6.36 17.77
C LYS A 68 15.19 -7.51 18.48
N LYS A 69 14.75 -7.29 19.73
CA LYS A 69 14.05 -8.32 20.52
C LYS A 69 12.68 -8.69 19.92
N VAL A 70 11.95 -7.71 19.39
CA VAL A 70 10.73 -7.99 18.63
C VAL A 70 11.01 -8.85 17.42
N ASN A 71 12.04 -8.55 16.62
CA ASN A 71 12.45 -9.39 15.49
C ASN A 71 12.85 -10.80 15.90
N GLU A 72 13.64 -10.94 16.98
CA GLU A 72 14.06 -12.25 17.51
C GLU A 72 12.85 -13.12 17.89
N ALA A 73 11.80 -12.53 18.42
CA ALA A 73 10.56 -13.24 18.74
C ALA A 73 9.77 -13.58 17.48
N LEU A 74 9.53 -12.60 16.60
CA LEU A 74 8.63 -12.75 15.45
C LEU A 74 9.15 -13.74 14.40
N ILE A 75 10.45 -13.86 14.21
CA ILE A 75 11.04 -14.81 13.25
C ILE A 75 10.75 -16.28 13.59
N THR A 76 10.33 -16.58 14.81
CA THR A 76 10.07 -17.95 15.29
C THR A 76 8.79 -18.56 14.73
N ASN A 77 7.86 -17.73 14.20
CA ASN A 77 6.57 -18.18 13.69
C ASN A 77 6.16 -17.41 12.43
N THR A 78 5.06 -17.86 11.80
CA THR A 78 4.50 -17.26 10.56
C THR A 78 3.87 -15.89 10.80
N CYS A 79 3.76 -15.09 9.75
CA CYS A 79 3.03 -13.83 9.77
C CYS A 79 1.61 -14.00 10.30
N LYS A 80 0.89 -15.02 9.80
CA LYS A 80 -0.48 -15.29 10.24
C LYS A 80 -0.58 -15.57 11.74
N TYR A 81 0.32 -16.40 12.29
CA TYR A 81 0.34 -16.69 13.72
C TYR A 81 0.48 -15.43 14.56
N TRP A 82 1.38 -14.54 14.17
CA TRP A 82 1.62 -13.32 14.92
C TRP A 82 0.50 -12.30 14.74
N LEU A 83 -0.03 -12.14 13.52
CA LEU A 83 -1.17 -11.24 13.26
C LEU A 83 -2.38 -11.65 14.09
N ASP A 84 -2.76 -12.94 14.12
CA ASP A 84 -3.88 -13.43 14.92
C ASP A 84 -3.72 -13.08 16.42
N LYS A 85 -2.50 -13.18 16.96
CA LYS A 85 -2.22 -12.84 18.37
C LYS A 85 -2.23 -11.33 18.64
N LEU A 86 -1.65 -10.55 17.75
CA LEU A 86 -1.59 -9.09 17.88
C LEU A 86 -2.97 -8.46 17.75
N GLU A 87 -3.77 -8.93 16.79
CA GLU A 87 -5.15 -8.48 16.58
C GLU A 87 -6.05 -8.83 17.77
N ALA A 88 -5.93 -10.03 18.35
CA ALA A 88 -6.65 -10.43 19.55
C ALA A 88 -6.40 -9.49 20.74
N LYS A 89 -5.22 -8.87 20.79
CA LYS A 89 -4.84 -7.84 21.77
C LYS A 89 -5.05 -6.40 21.26
N ARG A 90 -5.69 -6.24 20.11
CA ARG A 90 -5.99 -4.94 19.47
C ARG A 90 -4.74 -4.07 19.26
N ILE A 91 -3.60 -4.69 19.01
CA ILE A 91 -2.37 -3.99 18.65
C ILE A 91 -2.44 -3.67 17.16
N PRO A 92 -2.24 -2.40 16.74
CA PRO A 92 -2.21 -2.04 15.33
C PRO A 92 -1.08 -2.80 14.60
N CYS A 93 -1.47 -3.64 13.67
CA CYS A 93 -0.55 -4.46 12.87
C CYS A 93 -1.18 -4.78 11.50
N GLY A 94 -0.36 -5.25 10.59
CA GLY A 94 -0.82 -5.68 9.27
C GLY A 94 0.28 -6.42 8.50
N PRO A 95 -0.08 -7.24 7.50
CA PRO A 95 0.89 -7.93 6.67
C PRO A 95 1.56 -6.98 5.68
N VAL A 96 2.79 -7.28 5.29
CA VAL A 96 3.43 -6.71 4.11
C VAL A 96 3.16 -7.64 2.94
N ASN A 97 2.17 -7.29 2.14
CA ASN A 97 1.69 -8.12 1.06
C ASN A 97 2.52 -7.98 -0.21
N THR A 98 2.70 -9.09 -0.94
CA THR A 98 3.15 -9.09 -2.33
C THR A 98 2.05 -8.57 -3.26
N PHE A 99 2.40 -8.22 -4.51
CA PHE A 99 1.40 -7.83 -5.51
C PHE A 99 0.32 -8.89 -5.72
N SER A 100 0.69 -10.17 -5.78
CA SER A 100 -0.27 -11.26 -5.95
C SER A 100 -1.26 -11.35 -4.78
N GLN A 101 -0.80 -11.14 -3.56
CA GLN A 101 -1.64 -11.12 -2.36
C GLN A 101 -2.59 -9.91 -2.36
N VAL A 102 -2.08 -8.72 -2.69
CA VAL A 102 -2.93 -7.50 -2.79
C VAL A 102 -4.00 -7.67 -3.86
N LEU A 103 -3.65 -8.22 -5.03
CA LEU A 103 -4.59 -8.41 -6.14
C LEU A 103 -5.67 -9.47 -5.87
N SER A 104 -5.51 -10.29 -4.84
CA SER A 104 -6.48 -11.29 -4.40
C SER A 104 -7.11 -10.99 -3.03
N ASP A 105 -6.73 -9.88 -2.41
CA ASP A 105 -7.28 -9.47 -1.10
C ASP A 105 -8.76 -9.11 -1.21
N GLU A 106 -9.58 -9.68 -0.32
CA GLU A 106 -11.03 -9.53 -0.33
C GLU A 106 -11.48 -8.07 -0.21
N GLN A 107 -10.82 -7.27 0.63
CA GLN A 107 -11.15 -5.85 0.82
C GLN A 107 -10.76 -5.02 -0.42
N VAL A 108 -9.61 -5.32 -1.02
CA VAL A 108 -9.14 -4.66 -2.25
C VAL A 108 -10.12 -4.93 -3.40
N LEU A 109 -10.57 -6.18 -3.54
CA LEU A 109 -11.56 -6.58 -4.56
C LEU A 109 -12.94 -5.98 -4.26
N HIS A 110 -13.41 -6.04 -3.00
CA HIS A 110 -14.69 -5.46 -2.59
C HIS A 110 -14.76 -3.95 -2.87
N ARG A 111 -13.63 -3.25 -2.75
CA ARG A 111 -13.52 -1.82 -3.03
C ARG A 111 -13.33 -1.49 -4.50
N ASN A 112 -13.44 -2.45 -5.42
CA ASN A 112 -13.16 -2.27 -6.86
C ASN A 112 -11.81 -1.58 -7.10
N MET A 113 -10.78 -2.01 -6.36
CA MET A 113 -9.43 -1.47 -6.53
C MET A 113 -8.63 -2.26 -7.57
N VAL A 114 -9.17 -3.35 -8.08
CA VAL A 114 -8.68 -4.09 -9.24
C VAL A 114 -9.80 -4.13 -10.27
N VAL A 115 -9.57 -3.53 -11.42
CA VAL A 115 -10.57 -3.39 -12.48
C VAL A 115 -10.08 -3.98 -13.80
N ASP A 116 -11.00 -4.49 -14.60
CA ASP A 116 -10.69 -4.95 -15.94
C ASP A 116 -10.73 -3.78 -16.92
N LEU A 117 -9.69 -3.69 -17.75
CA LEU A 117 -9.53 -2.69 -18.79
C LEU A 117 -9.62 -3.39 -20.15
N PRO A 118 -10.82 -3.44 -20.78
CA PRO A 118 -11.00 -4.08 -22.06
C PRO A 118 -10.31 -3.26 -23.17
N HIS A 119 -9.45 -3.90 -23.93
CA HIS A 119 -8.73 -3.27 -25.04
C HIS A 119 -9.46 -3.47 -26.38
N PRO A 120 -9.39 -2.50 -27.32
CA PRO A 120 -10.04 -2.63 -28.64
C PRO A 120 -9.65 -3.88 -29.43
N ASN A 121 -8.48 -4.44 -29.19
CA ASN A 121 -7.99 -5.69 -29.81
C ASN A 121 -8.63 -6.98 -29.22
N GLY A 122 -9.64 -6.86 -28.36
CA GLY A 122 -10.33 -7.99 -27.73
C GLY A 122 -9.61 -8.61 -26.53
N LYS A 123 -8.44 -8.10 -26.15
CA LYS A 123 -7.74 -8.51 -24.93
C LYS A 123 -8.22 -7.65 -23.76
N SER A 124 -8.06 -8.16 -22.53
CA SER A 124 -8.29 -7.41 -21.31
C SER A 124 -7.02 -7.43 -20.47
N THR A 125 -6.75 -6.34 -19.78
CA THR A 125 -5.73 -6.26 -18.75
C THR A 125 -6.35 -5.79 -17.45
N LYS A 126 -5.68 -6.04 -16.32
CA LYS A 126 -6.12 -5.52 -15.01
C LYS A 126 -5.32 -4.27 -14.64
N GLY A 127 -6.02 -3.31 -14.09
CA GLY A 127 -5.41 -2.06 -13.60
C GLY A 127 -5.94 -1.66 -12.22
N PRO A 128 -5.34 -0.64 -11.61
CA PRO A 128 -5.85 -0.10 -10.35
C PRO A 128 -7.16 0.65 -10.58
N GLY A 129 -8.14 0.41 -9.70
CA GLY A 129 -9.38 1.16 -9.66
C GLY A 129 -9.20 2.55 -9.02
N ASN A 130 -10.23 3.40 -9.15
CA ASN A 130 -10.23 4.71 -8.52
C ASN A 130 -10.38 4.55 -6.98
N PRO A 131 -9.44 5.05 -6.15
CA PRO A 131 -9.54 4.99 -4.70
C PRO A 131 -10.62 5.93 -4.13
N ILE A 132 -10.98 6.99 -4.86
CA ILE A 132 -11.99 7.97 -4.44
C ILE A 132 -13.37 7.42 -4.78
N LYS A 133 -14.12 7.03 -3.75
CA LYS A 133 -15.48 6.49 -3.87
C LYS A 133 -16.51 7.55 -3.49
N LEU A 134 -17.12 8.17 -4.48
CA LEU A 134 -18.12 9.22 -4.29
C LEU A 134 -19.52 8.61 -4.16
N SER A 135 -20.36 9.19 -3.30
CA SER A 135 -21.76 8.79 -3.15
C SER A 135 -22.63 9.19 -4.33
N ARG A 136 -22.19 10.17 -5.11
CA ARG A 136 -22.82 10.63 -6.36
C ARG A 136 -21.78 10.57 -7.47
N GLY A 137 -21.96 9.69 -8.40
CA GLY A 137 -21.05 9.45 -9.52
C GLY A 137 -20.95 7.96 -9.84
N SER A 138 -20.48 7.67 -11.04
CA SER A 138 -20.20 6.30 -11.47
C SER A 138 -18.70 6.07 -11.44
N ASP A 139 -18.26 5.07 -10.68
CA ASP A 139 -16.89 4.56 -10.68
C ASP A 139 -16.80 3.19 -11.39
N THR A 140 -17.79 2.90 -12.25
CA THR A 140 -17.94 1.59 -12.89
C THR A 140 -17.44 1.52 -14.32
N VAL A 141 -17.14 2.67 -14.94
CA VAL A 141 -16.64 2.73 -16.32
C VAL A 141 -15.14 3.02 -16.29
N PHE A 142 -14.35 2.06 -16.76
CA PHE A 142 -12.91 2.17 -16.88
C PHE A 142 -12.52 1.98 -18.34
N THR A 143 -11.75 2.92 -18.86
CA THR A 143 -11.24 2.88 -20.24
C THR A 143 -9.75 2.54 -20.21
N PRO A 144 -9.26 1.71 -21.16
CA PRO A 144 -7.83 1.47 -21.30
C PRO A 144 -7.10 2.74 -21.76
N ALA A 145 -5.78 2.71 -21.68
CA ALA A 145 -4.97 3.75 -22.32
C ALA A 145 -5.22 3.73 -23.84
N PRO A 146 -5.33 4.90 -24.50
CA PRO A 146 -5.54 4.97 -25.91
C PRO A 146 -4.33 4.43 -26.71
N THR A 147 -4.59 3.91 -27.88
CA THR A 147 -3.52 3.59 -28.84
C THR A 147 -2.93 4.87 -29.43
N LEU A 148 -1.72 4.77 -30.00
CA LEU A 148 -1.09 5.92 -30.66
C LEU A 148 -2.00 6.42 -31.80
N GLY A 149 -2.34 7.70 -31.75
CA GLY A 149 -3.18 8.35 -32.76
C GLY A 149 -4.69 8.11 -32.64
N GLU A 150 -5.18 7.34 -31.65
CA GLU A 150 -6.60 6.96 -31.53
C GLU A 150 -7.55 8.15 -31.53
N HIS A 151 -7.18 9.27 -30.92
CA HIS A 151 -8.00 10.47 -30.81
C HIS A 151 -7.49 11.64 -31.66
N THR A 152 -6.53 11.41 -32.57
CA THR A 152 -5.92 12.49 -33.37
C THR A 152 -6.97 13.25 -34.16
N ASP A 153 -7.85 12.56 -34.90
CA ASP A 153 -8.87 13.18 -35.72
C ASP A 153 -9.86 13.99 -34.87
N GLU A 154 -10.37 13.40 -33.78
CA GLU A 154 -11.30 14.03 -32.87
C GLU A 154 -10.71 15.32 -32.27
N VAL A 155 -9.51 15.26 -31.73
CA VAL A 155 -8.83 16.41 -31.11
C VAL A 155 -8.58 17.52 -32.14
N MET A 156 -8.11 17.18 -33.34
CA MET A 156 -7.84 18.17 -34.36
C MET A 156 -9.11 18.82 -34.93
N MET A 157 -10.19 18.05 -35.09
CA MET A 157 -11.48 18.59 -35.50
C MET A 157 -12.08 19.50 -34.42
N GLU A 158 -12.06 19.07 -33.15
CA GLU A 158 -12.69 19.81 -32.04
C GLU A 158 -11.92 21.08 -31.64
N LEU A 159 -10.58 20.96 -31.49
CA LEU A 159 -9.75 22.07 -30.98
C LEU A 159 -9.22 22.99 -32.06
N LEU A 160 -8.93 22.48 -33.26
CA LEU A 160 -8.38 23.26 -34.37
C LEU A 160 -9.39 23.57 -35.48
N ASN A 161 -10.63 23.05 -35.36
CA ASN A 161 -11.69 23.18 -36.35
C ASN A 161 -11.27 22.68 -37.75
N MET A 162 -10.40 21.67 -37.78
CA MET A 162 -9.94 21.08 -39.05
C MET A 162 -11.05 20.25 -39.69
N THR A 163 -11.10 20.28 -41.01
CA THR A 163 -12.02 19.46 -41.79
C THR A 163 -11.47 18.06 -42.03
N ALA A 164 -12.34 17.10 -42.30
CA ALA A 164 -11.93 15.74 -42.64
C ALA A 164 -11.01 15.69 -43.86
N GLY A 165 -11.14 16.63 -44.81
CA GLY A 165 -10.28 16.76 -45.99
C GLY A 165 -8.84 17.14 -45.61
N GLU A 166 -8.69 18.14 -44.74
CA GLU A 166 -7.37 18.57 -44.24
C GLU A 166 -6.68 17.48 -43.45
N LEU A 167 -7.41 16.72 -42.65
CA LEU A 167 -6.85 15.55 -41.93
C LEU A 167 -6.40 14.46 -42.88
N ALA A 168 -7.19 14.16 -43.89
CA ALA A 168 -6.81 13.18 -44.92
C ALA A 168 -5.54 13.60 -45.69
N ASP A 169 -5.35 14.90 -45.92
CA ASP A 169 -4.15 15.45 -46.53
C ASP A 169 -2.93 15.31 -45.62
N LEU A 170 -3.06 15.60 -44.32
CA LEU A 170 -1.98 15.42 -43.36
C LEU A 170 -1.57 13.94 -43.20
N LYS A 171 -2.55 13.04 -43.23
CA LYS A 171 -2.27 11.58 -43.22
C LYS A 171 -1.53 11.13 -44.47
N ARG A 172 -1.91 11.63 -45.65
CA ARG A 172 -1.18 11.32 -46.90
C ARG A 172 0.26 11.84 -46.89
N GLN A 173 0.51 12.93 -46.17
CA GLN A 173 1.84 13.52 -46.01
C GLN A 173 2.62 12.89 -44.84
N GLU A 174 2.06 11.88 -44.18
CA GLU A 174 2.67 11.20 -43.01
C GLU A 174 3.00 12.16 -41.85
N VAL A 175 2.28 13.31 -41.74
CA VAL A 175 2.44 14.28 -40.66
C VAL A 175 1.71 13.79 -39.39
N ILE A 176 0.59 13.10 -39.59
CA ILE A 176 -0.22 12.46 -38.53
C ILE A 176 -0.52 11.01 -38.90
N SER A 177 -0.76 10.19 -37.89
CA SER A 177 -1.14 8.77 -38.02
C SER A 177 -2.67 8.59 -37.96
#